data_192789f68bb749f538e7b76ea93a6bf0
#
_entry.id   192789f68bb749f538e7b76ea93a6bf0
#
_cell.length_a   1.000
_cell.length_b   1.000
_cell.length_c   1.000
_cell.angle_alpha   90.00
_cell.angle_beta   90.00
_cell.angle_gamma   90.00
#
_symmetry.space_group_name_H-M   'P 1'
#
loop_
_entity.id
_entity.type
_entity.pdbx_description
1 polymer ?
#
loop_
_entity_poly.entity_id
_entity_poly.type
_entity_poly.pdbx_seq_one_letter_code
_entity_poly.pdbx_strand_id
1 'polypeptide(L)'
;TFYQNHKVLQNSVKDLYYKLFLVLDDARHQQKIAVSGNIESIAETIDNCFTFSELHQTLVNNTEDYFSCAENFSAENPTIFLIKDYISKNYMNETLSVKDISTHVFLSTSYVCTFFKNETGKTLNQYITEYRMEKAKQLLKDARFKITDISSRVGYNDGNYFGKSFKKYCGLSPSEYREQNLQ
;
A
#
# COMPACT_ATOMS: atom_id res chain seq x y z
N THR A 1 -25.05 -38.59 19.66
CA THR A 1 -25.30 -37.14 19.36
C THR A 1 -24.17 -36.25 19.88
N PHE A 2 -23.52 -36.55 21.01
CA PHE A 2 -22.43 -35.73 21.57
C PHE A 2 -21.14 -35.79 20.72
N TYR A 3 -20.81 -36.96 20.19
CA TYR A 3 -19.65 -37.15 19.30
C TYR A 3 -19.79 -36.49 17.94
N GLN A 4 -20.99 -36.36 17.40
CA GLN A 4 -21.22 -35.64 16.13
C GLN A 4 -21.06 -34.13 16.30
N ASN A 5 -21.50 -33.56 17.42
CA ASN A 5 -21.32 -32.16 17.71
C ASN A 5 -19.84 -31.77 17.91
N HIS A 6 -19.02 -32.64 18.51
CA HIS A 6 -17.57 -32.38 18.64
C HIS A 6 -16.84 -32.36 17.31
N LYS A 7 -17.20 -33.25 16.36
CA LYS A 7 -16.62 -33.25 15.00
C LYS A 7 -16.99 -31.99 14.20
N VAL A 8 -18.25 -31.56 14.30
CA VAL A 8 -18.72 -30.34 13.63
C VAL A 8 -18.04 -29.09 14.21
N LEU A 9 -17.88 -29.01 15.52
CA LEU A 9 -17.18 -27.91 16.17
C LEU A 9 -15.70 -27.88 15.79
N GLN A 10 -15.06 -29.02 15.71
CA GLN A 10 -13.65 -29.16 15.32
C GLN A 10 -13.42 -28.70 13.88
N ASN A 11 -14.28 -29.09 12.94
CA ASN A 11 -14.19 -28.66 11.56
C ASN A 11 -14.43 -27.15 11.41
N SER A 12 -15.42 -26.61 12.10
CA SER A 12 -15.70 -25.17 12.07
C SER A 12 -14.56 -24.33 12.64
N VAL A 13 -13.86 -24.85 13.65
CA VAL A 13 -12.67 -24.20 14.20
C VAL A 13 -11.52 -24.25 13.20
N LYS A 14 -11.24 -25.42 12.61
CA LYS A 14 -10.21 -25.57 11.56
C LYS A 14 -10.49 -24.63 10.36
N ASP A 15 -11.74 -24.55 9.90
CA ASP A 15 -12.15 -23.65 8.83
C ASP A 15 -11.91 -22.17 9.17
N LEU A 16 -12.17 -21.78 10.42
CA LEU A 16 -11.88 -20.41 10.88
C LEU A 16 -10.38 -20.11 10.85
N TYR A 17 -9.56 -21.03 11.38
CA TYR A 17 -8.10 -20.87 11.38
C TYR A 17 -7.54 -20.87 9.95
N TYR A 18 -8.06 -21.69 9.06
CA TYR A 18 -7.69 -21.68 7.65
C TYR A 18 -7.90 -20.29 7.01
N LYS A 19 -9.05 -19.66 7.30
CA LYS A 19 -9.33 -18.30 6.82
C LYS A 19 -8.39 -17.26 7.43
N LEU A 20 -8.03 -17.39 8.71
CA LEU A 20 -7.06 -16.50 9.35
C LEU A 20 -5.65 -16.63 8.75
N PHE A 21 -5.21 -17.86 8.48
CA PHE A 21 -3.93 -18.11 7.78
C PHE A 21 -3.93 -17.56 6.36
N LEU A 22 -5.05 -17.68 5.61
CA LEU A 22 -5.18 -17.08 4.28
C LEU A 22 -5.03 -15.55 4.32
N VAL A 23 -5.67 -14.87 5.26
CA VAL A 23 -5.55 -13.41 5.43
C VAL A 23 -4.10 -13.02 5.72
N LEU A 24 -3.40 -13.78 6.55
CA LEU A 24 -2.00 -13.54 6.88
C LEU A 24 -1.08 -13.76 5.66
N ASP A 25 -1.35 -14.79 4.88
CA ASP A 25 -0.61 -15.11 3.65
C ASP A 25 -0.82 -14.03 2.57
N ASP A 26 -2.05 -13.60 2.37
CA ASP A 26 -2.37 -12.48 1.48
C ASP A 26 -1.64 -11.18 1.91
N ALA A 27 -1.59 -10.90 3.20
CA ALA A 27 -0.86 -9.75 3.72
C ALA A 27 0.65 -9.85 3.46
N ARG A 28 1.25 -11.04 3.60
CA ARG A 28 2.66 -11.31 3.25
C ARG A 28 2.93 -11.08 1.78
N HIS A 29 2.08 -11.60 0.90
CA HIS A 29 2.20 -11.43 -0.53
C HIS A 29 2.09 -9.97 -0.98
N GLN A 30 1.15 -9.23 -0.41
CA GLN A 30 0.99 -7.79 -0.73
C GLN A 30 2.21 -6.97 -0.35
N GLN A 31 2.86 -7.30 0.77
CA GLN A 31 4.04 -6.59 1.24
C GLN A 31 5.36 -7.18 0.73
N LYS A 32 5.33 -8.24 -0.08
CA LYS A 32 6.51 -8.96 -0.60
C LYS A 32 7.45 -9.45 0.52
N ILE A 33 6.89 -9.82 1.66
CA ILE A 33 7.64 -10.38 2.78
C ILE A 33 7.98 -11.83 2.45
N ALA A 34 9.27 -12.14 2.32
CA ALA A 34 9.71 -13.50 2.08
C ALA A 34 9.43 -14.38 3.31
N VAL A 35 8.89 -15.57 3.09
CA VAL A 35 8.73 -16.58 4.15
C VAL A 35 10.09 -17.19 4.43
N SER A 36 10.57 -17.07 5.67
CA SER A 36 11.78 -17.76 6.12
C SER A 36 11.43 -19.23 6.39
N GLY A 37 11.74 -20.13 5.46
CA GLY A 37 11.59 -21.56 5.66
C GLY A 37 10.89 -22.29 4.51
N ASN A 38 10.73 -23.60 4.67
CA ASN A 38 9.99 -24.46 3.76
C ASN A 38 8.54 -23.99 3.72
N ILE A 39 8.01 -23.71 2.53
CA ILE A 39 6.61 -23.31 2.33
C ILE A 39 5.76 -24.58 2.53
N GLU A 40 5.41 -24.90 3.78
CA GLU A 40 4.33 -25.83 4.05
C GLU A 40 3.02 -25.15 3.60
N SER A 41 2.16 -25.92 2.94
CA SER A 41 0.85 -25.39 2.59
C SER A 41 0.05 -25.08 3.87
N ILE A 42 -0.83 -24.08 3.84
CA ILE A 42 -1.71 -23.75 4.98
C ILE A 42 -2.46 -25.00 5.47
N ALA A 43 -2.86 -25.88 4.54
CA ALA A 43 -3.54 -27.12 4.85
C ALA A 43 -2.62 -28.07 5.65
N GLU A 44 -1.38 -28.25 5.23
CA GLU A 44 -0.38 -29.06 5.95
C GLU A 44 -0.09 -28.52 7.35
N THR A 45 0.05 -27.19 7.47
CA THR A 45 0.25 -26.53 8.78
C THR A 45 -0.92 -26.81 9.74
N ILE A 46 -2.16 -26.79 9.25
CA ILE A 46 -3.36 -27.09 10.06
C ILE A 46 -3.49 -28.56 10.37
N ASP A 47 -3.14 -29.43 9.44
CA ASP A 47 -3.25 -30.88 9.62
C ASP A 47 -2.17 -31.44 10.59
N ASN A 48 -1.03 -30.77 10.69
CA ASN A 48 0.02 -31.07 11.66
C ASN A 48 -0.32 -30.67 13.11
N CYS A 49 -1.38 -29.85 13.30
CA CYS A 49 -1.85 -29.45 14.63
C CYS A 49 -2.92 -30.43 15.14
N PHE A 50 -2.62 -31.14 16.21
CA PHE A 50 -3.51 -32.15 16.82
C PHE A 50 -4.46 -31.58 17.87
N THR A 51 -4.07 -30.44 18.48
CA THR A 51 -4.85 -29.74 19.50
C THR A 51 -5.19 -28.31 19.12
N PHE A 52 -6.26 -27.78 19.71
CA PHE A 52 -6.61 -26.35 19.57
C PHE A 52 -5.48 -25.44 20.06
N SER A 53 -4.78 -25.81 21.12
CA SER A 53 -3.66 -25.05 21.68
C SER A 53 -2.49 -24.94 20.69
N GLU A 54 -2.13 -26.03 20.02
CA GLU A 54 -1.09 -26.05 18.99
C GLU A 54 -1.49 -25.18 17.80
N LEU A 55 -2.74 -25.32 17.32
CA LEU A 55 -3.24 -24.53 16.21
C LEU A 55 -3.24 -23.03 16.51
N HIS A 56 -3.65 -22.66 17.72
CA HIS A 56 -3.63 -21.29 18.19
C HIS A 56 -2.19 -20.74 18.30
N GLN A 57 -1.29 -21.50 18.93
CA GLN A 57 0.11 -21.10 19.07
C GLN A 57 0.79 -20.96 17.71
N THR A 58 0.50 -21.85 16.77
CA THR A 58 1.03 -21.78 15.41
C THR A 58 0.58 -20.49 14.70
N LEU A 59 -0.69 -20.11 14.84
CA LEU A 59 -1.19 -18.83 14.28
C LEU A 59 -0.51 -17.63 14.94
N VAL A 60 -0.38 -17.64 16.27
CA VAL A 60 0.31 -16.57 17.01
C VAL A 60 1.75 -16.41 16.53
N ASN A 61 2.51 -17.51 16.49
CA ASN A 61 3.91 -17.50 16.03
C ASN A 61 4.02 -16.94 14.60
N ASN A 62 3.17 -17.39 13.66
CA ASN A 62 3.15 -16.90 12.29
C ASN A 62 2.80 -15.42 12.21
N THR A 63 1.95 -14.94 13.12
CA THR A 63 1.57 -13.50 13.18
C THR A 63 2.73 -12.68 13.74
N GLU A 64 3.40 -13.14 14.79
CA GLU A 64 4.59 -12.50 15.36
C GLU A 64 5.74 -12.45 14.35
N ASP A 65 5.99 -13.52 13.60
CA ASP A 65 6.98 -13.57 12.52
C ASP A 65 6.64 -12.56 11.41
N TYR A 66 5.35 -12.46 11.03
CA TYR A 66 4.90 -11.46 10.07
C TYR A 66 5.22 -10.04 10.54
N PHE A 67 4.85 -9.69 11.77
CA PHE A 67 5.10 -8.36 12.30
C PHE A 67 6.59 -8.08 12.48
N SER A 68 7.37 -9.05 12.95
CA SER A 68 8.84 -8.91 13.05
C SER A 68 9.50 -8.67 11.70
N CYS A 69 9.05 -9.37 10.66
CA CYS A 69 9.51 -9.13 9.29
C CYS A 69 9.01 -7.79 8.75
N ALA A 70 7.76 -7.43 9.01
CA ALA A 70 7.17 -6.17 8.58
C ALA A 70 7.84 -4.96 9.25
N GLU A 71 8.19 -5.04 10.52
CA GLU A 71 8.96 -4.00 11.24
C GLU A 71 10.35 -3.79 10.63
N ASN A 72 11.01 -4.85 10.20
CA ASN A 72 12.30 -4.75 9.49
C ASN A 72 12.16 -4.22 8.07
N PHE A 73 10.99 -4.36 7.43
CA PHE A 73 10.71 -3.86 6.08
C PHE A 73 10.09 -2.47 6.04
N SER A 74 9.42 -2.06 7.12
CA SER A 74 8.71 -0.79 7.21
C SER A 74 8.97 -0.15 8.58
N ALA A 75 10.01 0.68 8.65
CA ALA A 75 10.11 1.71 9.67
C ALA A 75 9.00 2.78 9.50
N GLU A 76 8.00 2.53 8.66
CA GLU A 76 6.94 3.46 8.33
C GLU A 76 5.71 3.21 9.20
N ASN A 77 5.21 4.26 9.81
CA ASN A 77 3.97 4.23 10.59
C ASN A 77 2.79 3.70 9.75
N PRO A 78 1.98 2.73 10.23
CA PRO A 78 0.87 2.14 9.47
C PRO A 78 -0.13 3.18 8.94
N THR A 79 -0.38 4.26 9.68
CA THR A 79 -1.25 5.35 9.22
C THR A 79 -0.62 6.10 8.04
N ILE A 80 0.70 6.32 8.06
CA ILE A 80 1.43 6.92 6.94
C ILE A 80 1.36 6.02 5.71
N PHE A 81 1.52 4.72 5.89
CA PHE A 81 1.37 3.75 4.82
C PHE A 81 -0.03 3.83 4.18
N LEU A 82 -1.11 3.84 4.98
CA LEU A 82 -2.49 3.96 4.49
C LEU A 82 -2.71 5.28 3.71
N ILE A 83 -2.16 6.38 4.21
CA ILE A 83 -2.22 7.68 3.52
C ILE A 83 -1.52 7.61 2.16
N LYS A 84 -0.31 7.08 2.12
CA LYS A 84 0.47 6.94 0.87
C LYS A 84 -0.18 5.97 -0.12
N ASP A 85 -0.71 4.87 0.36
CA ASP A 85 -1.46 3.90 -0.45
C ASP A 85 -2.69 4.56 -1.09
N TYR A 86 -3.47 5.30 -0.30
CA TYR A 86 -4.62 6.03 -0.82
C TYR A 86 -4.23 7.05 -1.89
N ILE A 87 -3.16 7.81 -1.67
CA ILE A 87 -2.62 8.76 -2.66
C ILE A 87 -2.19 8.01 -3.93
N SER A 88 -1.52 6.87 -3.80
CA SER A 88 -1.04 6.08 -4.94
C SER A 88 -2.16 5.56 -5.82
N LYS A 89 -3.31 5.27 -5.25
CA LYS A 89 -4.52 4.80 -5.95
C LYS A 89 -5.35 5.93 -6.56
N ASN A 90 -5.24 7.14 -6.00
CA ASN A 90 -6.12 8.27 -6.35
C ASN A 90 -5.39 9.49 -6.93
N TYR A 91 -4.08 9.46 -7.14
CA TYR A 91 -3.30 10.63 -7.60
C TYR A 91 -3.76 11.20 -8.96
N MET A 92 -4.36 10.37 -9.80
CA MET A 92 -4.91 10.79 -11.11
C MET A 92 -6.16 11.67 -10.96
N ASN A 93 -6.85 11.59 -9.83
CA ASN A 93 -8.02 12.42 -9.58
C ASN A 93 -7.58 13.86 -9.32
N GLU A 94 -7.97 14.79 -10.19
CA GLU A 94 -7.64 16.22 -10.07
C GLU A 94 -8.20 16.86 -8.80
N THR A 95 -9.34 16.35 -8.32
CA THR A 95 -10.02 16.85 -7.12
C THR A 95 -9.53 16.21 -5.81
N LEU A 96 -8.52 15.32 -5.88
CA LEU A 96 -7.95 14.70 -4.68
C LEU A 96 -7.54 15.75 -3.65
N SER A 97 -8.19 15.72 -2.51
CA SER A 97 -8.01 16.68 -1.42
C SER A 97 -7.55 16.02 -0.12
N VAL A 98 -7.00 16.86 0.77
CA VAL A 98 -6.65 16.41 2.13
C VAL A 98 -7.87 15.91 2.90
N LYS A 99 -9.07 16.43 2.58
CA LYS A 99 -10.33 15.98 3.18
C LYS A 99 -10.65 14.53 2.80
N ASP A 100 -10.43 14.15 1.54
CA ASP A 100 -10.67 12.78 1.08
C ASP A 100 -9.74 11.81 1.80
N ILE A 101 -8.45 12.17 1.92
CA ILE A 101 -7.46 11.39 2.66
C ILE A 101 -7.87 11.23 4.12
N SER A 102 -8.25 12.34 4.78
CA SER A 102 -8.62 12.33 6.19
C SER A 102 -9.86 11.46 6.46
N THR A 103 -10.83 11.50 5.55
CA THR A 103 -12.03 10.65 5.61
C THR A 103 -11.66 9.17 5.46
N HIS A 104 -10.74 8.86 4.53
CA HIS A 104 -10.29 7.47 4.30
C HIS A 104 -9.60 6.85 5.51
N VAL A 105 -8.77 7.62 6.21
CA VAL A 105 -8.05 7.14 7.40
C VAL A 105 -8.80 7.38 8.71
N PHE A 106 -10.05 7.85 8.66
CA PHE A 106 -10.92 8.12 9.82
C PHE A 106 -10.31 9.08 10.86
N LEU A 107 -9.55 10.07 10.39
CA LEU A 107 -8.91 11.08 11.24
C LEU A 107 -9.35 12.50 10.84
N SER A 108 -9.22 13.46 11.75
CA SER A 108 -9.51 14.86 11.40
C SER A 108 -8.47 15.41 10.41
N THR A 109 -8.88 16.31 9.53
CA THR A 109 -8.00 16.95 8.53
C THR A 109 -6.79 17.65 9.17
N SER A 110 -7.01 18.35 10.29
CA SER A 110 -5.93 19.01 11.02
C SER A 110 -4.91 18.02 11.58
N TYR A 111 -5.39 16.93 12.16
CA TYR A 111 -4.53 15.88 12.70
C TYR A 111 -3.69 15.23 11.60
N VAL A 112 -4.32 14.80 10.49
CA VAL A 112 -3.63 14.16 9.35
C VAL A 112 -2.54 15.06 8.78
N CYS A 113 -2.82 16.36 8.61
CA CYS A 113 -1.83 17.31 8.10
C CYS A 113 -0.60 17.41 9.00
N THR A 114 -0.82 17.58 10.31
CA THR A 114 0.27 17.72 11.29
C THR A 114 1.04 16.42 11.45
N PHE A 115 0.31 15.30 11.59
CA PHE A 115 0.87 13.98 11.74
C PHE A 115 1.74 13.59 10.53
N PHE A 116 1.20 13.71 9.32
CA PHE A 116 1.94 13.37 8.09
C PHE A 116 3.21 14.22 7.94
N LYS A 117 3.12 15.53 8.25
CA LYS A 117 4.29 16.41 8.18
C LYS A 117 5.35 16.04 9.21
N ASN A 118 4.96 15.69 10.44
CA ASN A 118 5.91 15.29 11.48
C ASN A 118 6.64 13.99 11.14
N GLU A 119 5.90 12.99 10.63
CA GLU A 119 6.46 11.67 10.29
C GLU A 119 7.29 11.69 9.00
N THR A 120 6.90 12.50 7.99
CA THR A 120 7.54 12.45 6.66
C THR A 120 8.41 13.68 6.34
N GLY A 121 8.35 14.73 7.15
CA GLY A 121 8.99 16.02 6.89
C GLY A 121 8.29 16.86 5.81
N LYS A 122 7.24 16.35 5.15
CA LYS A 122 6.56 16.99 4.02
C LYS A 122 5.07 17.19 4.29
N THR A 123 4.49 18.26 3.75
CA THR A 123 3.04 18.40 3.75
C THR A 123 2.39 17.41 2.77
N LEU A 124 1.13 17.05 3.01
CA LEU A 124 0.37 16.17 2.10
C LEU A 124 0.34 16.71 0.66
N ASN A 125 0.10 18.01 0.49
CA ASN A 125 0.08 18.63 -0.84
C ASN A 125 1.43 18.56 -1.54
N GLN A 126 2.54 18.72 -0.80
CA GLN A 126 3.88 18.53 -1.35
C GLN A 126 4.08 17.09 -1.79
N TYR A 127 3.69 16.12 -0.95
CA TYR A 127 3.82 14.70 -1.27
C TYR A 127 2.98 14.30 -2.50
N ILE A 128 1.72 14.74 -2.58
CA ILE A 128 0.86 14.50 -3.75
C ILE A 128 1.49 15.09 -5.03
N THR A 129 1.99 16.33 -4.94
CA THR A 129 2.64 16.99 -6.08
C THR A 129 3.88 16.21 -6.52
N GLU A 130 4.77 15.86 -5.61
CA GLU A 130 5.97 15.07 -5.90
C GLU A 130 5.62 13.72 -6.53
N TYR A 131 4.64 13.02 -5.96
CA TYR A 131 4.18 11.74 -6.48
C TYR A 131 3.68 11.86 -7.93
N ARG A 132 2.87 12.87 -8.23
CA ARG A 132 2.39 13.18 -9.58
C ARG A 132 3.55 13.49 -10.53
N MET A 133 4.55 14.26 -10.08
CA MET A 133 5.71 14.62 -10.90
C MET A 133 6.58 13.39 -11.21
N GLU A 134 6.80 12.49 -10.26
CA GLU A 134 7.52 11.24 -10.50
C GLU A 134 6.78 10.32 -11.49
N LYS A 135 5.45 10.25 -11.41
CA LYS A 135 4.63 9.53 -12.41
C LYS A 135 4.70 10.20 -13.79
N ALA A 136 4.69 11.53 -13.84
CA ALA A 136 4.87 12.27 -15.09
C ALA A 136 6.23 11.99 -15.73
N LYS A 137 7.32 11.96 -14.95
CA LYS A 137 8.66 11.59 -15.45
C LYS A 137 8.69 10.20 -16.08
N GLN A 138 7.99 9.23 -15.49
CA GLN A 138 7.86 7.89 -16.05
C GLN A 138 7.13 7.89 -17.39
N LEU A 139 5.99 8.60 -17.48
CA LEU A 139 5.20 8.70 -18.71
C LEU A 139 5.90 9.50 -19.82
N LEU A 140 6.71 10.51 -19.45
CA LEU A 140 7.46 11.31 -20.41
C LEU A 140 8.55 10.52 -21.16
N LYS A 141 9.04 9.41 -20.61
CA LYS A 141 9.98 8.50 -21.27
C LYS A 141 9.36 7.69 -22.40
N ASP A 142 8.04 7.68 -22.52
CA ASP A 142 7.32 7.00 -23.58
C ASP A 142 6.81 8.01 -24.61
N ALA A 143 7.38 7.95 -25.82
CA ALA A 143 7.05 8.87 -26.91
C ALA A 143 5.59 8.75 -27.40
N ARG A 144 4.89 7.65 -27.08
CA ARG A 144 3.50 7.42 -27.48
C ARG A 144 2.52 8.39 -26.81
N PHE A 145 2.85 8.89 -25.63
CA PHE A 145 1.98 9.81 -24.90
C PHE A 145 2.26 11.27 -25.28
N LYS A 146 1.21 12.02 -25.64
CA LYS A 146 1.32 13.49 -25.76
C LYS A 146 1.48 14.12 -24.38
N ILE A 147 2.22 15.24 -24.30
CA ILE A 147 2.44 15.94 -23.02
C ILE A 147 1.12 16.41 -22.40
N THR A 148 0.15 16.82 -23.24
CA THR A 148 -1.20 17.18 -22.81
C THR A 148 -1.93 16.00 -22.15
N ASP A 149 -1.78 14.79 -22.70
CA ASP A 149 -2.41 13.58 -22.16
C ASP A 149 -1.76 13.15 -20.85
N ILE A 150 -0.44 13.36 -20.72
CA ILE A 150 0.29 13.10 -19.47
C ILE A 150 -0.21 14.00 -18.35
N SER A 151 -0.43 15.30 -18.64
CA SER A 151 -0.99 16.24 -17.68
C SER A 151 -2.27 15.70 -17.04
N SER A 152 -3.25 15.30 -17.85
CA SER A 152 -4.52 14.73 -17.37
C SER A 152 -4.33 13.41 -16.63
N ARG A 153 -3.43 12.53 -17.09
CA ARG A 153 -3.15 11.23 -16.47
C ARG A 153 -2.49 11.32 -15.09
N VAL A 154 -1.86 12.46 -14.79
CA VAL A 154 -1.26 12.69 -13.48
C VAL A 154 -2.05 13.66 -12.61
N GLY A 155 -3.33 13.88 -12.94
CA GLY A 155 -4.27 14.63 -12.11
C GLY A 155 -4.16 16.16 -12.25
N TYR A 156 -3.78 16.66 -13.43
CA TYR A 156 -3.79 18.09 -13.77
C TYR A 156 -4.74 18.34 -14.95
N ASN A 157 -5.76 19.16 -14.75
CA ASN A 157 -6.68 19.58 -15.82
C ASN A 157 -6.13 20.75 -16.67
N ASP A 158 -5.17 21.52 -16.13
CA ASP A 158 -4.49 22.60 -16.85
C ASP A 158 -3.05 22.22 -17.17
N GLY A 159 -2.77 22.04 -18.46
CA GLY A 159 -1.44 21.72 -18.98
C GLY A 159 -0.38 22.80 -18.72
N ASN A 160 -0.79 24.08 -18.65
CA ASN A 160 0.11 25.19 -18.34
C ASN A 160 0.53 25.14 -16.86
N TYR A 161 -0.42 24.86 -15.98
CA TYR A 161 -0.14 24.70 -14.55
C TYR A 161 0.72 23.47 -14.31
N PHE A 162 0.44 22.36 -15.00
CA PHE A 162 1.29 21.17 -14.99
C PHE A 162 2.73 21.52 -15.42
N GLY A 163 2.90 22.19 -16.56
CA GLY A 163 4.21 22.56 -17.08
C GLY A 163 5.04 23.41 -16.10
N LYS A 164 4.40 24.40 -15.45
CA LYS A 164 5.04 25.21 -14.41
C LYS A 164 5.43 24.39 -13.17
N SER A 165 4.53 23.53 -12.71
CA SER A 165 4.76 22.64 -11.57
C SER A 165 5.88 21.65 -11.85
N PHE A 166 5.90 21.06 -13.04
CA PHE A 166 6.94 20.12 -13.45
C PHE A 166 8.31 20.82 -13.55
N LYS A 167 8.38 22.01 -14.18
CA LYS A 167 9.63 22.77 -14.28
C LYS A 167 10.14 23.19 -12.89
N LYS A 168 9.24 23.56 -11.98
CA LYS A 168 9.61 23.88 -10.60
C LYS A 168 10.19 22.66 -9.87
N TYR A 169 9.67 21.47 -10.15
CA TYR A 169 10.10 20.22 -9.49
C TYR A 169 11.39 19.65 -10.10
N CYS A 170 11.48 19.61 -11.43
CA CYS A 170 12.57 18.94 -12.15
C CYS A 170 13.67 19.90 -12.66
N GLY A 171 13.46 21.21 -12.62
CA GLY A 171 14.35 22.20 -13.24
C GLY A 171 14.16 22.35 -14.75
N LEU A 172 13.51 21.41 -15.42
CA LEU A 172 13.28 21.35 -16.86
C LEU A 172 11.78 21.35 -17.15
N SER A 173 11.37 21.91 -18.30
CA SER A 173 10.02 21.74 -18.80
C SER A 173 9.76 20.26 -19.20
N PRO A 174 8.49 19.83 -19.28
CA PRO A 174 8.18 18.47 -19.74
C PRO A 174 8.77 18.12 -21.12
N SER A 175 8.84 19.08 -22.05
CA SER A 175 9.42 18.90 -23.38
C SER A 175 10.93 18.70 -23.30
N GLU A 176 11.63 19.61 -22.60
CA GLU A 176 13.08 19.52 -22.39
C GLU A 176 13.47 18.21 -21.69
N TYR A 177 12.69 17.79 -20.67
CA TYR A 177 12.90 16.53 -19.96
C TYR A 177 12.74 15.33 -20.89
N ARG A 178 11.72 15.33 -21.75
CA ARG A 178 11.51 14.29 -22.75
C ARG A 178 12.66 14.20 -23.74
N GLU A 179 13.10 15.31 -24.31
CA GLU A 179 14.21 15.35 -25.27
C GLU A 179 15.49 14.76 -24.68
N GLN A 180 15.78 15.03 -23.43
CA GLN A 180 16.97 14.48 -22.76
C GLN A 180 16.87 12.98 -22.43
N ASN A 181 15.67 12.41 -22.32
CA ASN A 181 15.47 11.02 -21.89
C ASN A 181 15.01 10.07 -23.02
N LEU A 182 14.79 10.57 -24.23
CA LEU A 182 14.44 9.77 -25.43
C LEU A 182 15.63 9.60 -26.39
N GLN A 183 16.85 10.03 -26.01
CA GLN A 183 18.07 9.82 -26.78
C GLN A 183 18.63 8.43 -26.63
#